data_9130400cbe156593e54240bc7211decf
#
_entry.id   9130400cbe156593e54240bc7211decf
#
_cell.length_a   1.000
_cell.length_b   1.000
_cell.length_c   1.000
_cell.angle_alpha   90.00
_cell.angle_beta   90.00
_cell.angle_gamma   90.00
#
_symmetry.space_group_name_H-M   'P 1'
#
loop_
_entity.id
_entity.type
_entity.pdbx_description
1 polymer ?
#
loop_
_entity_poly.entity_id
_entity_poly.type
_entity_poly.pdbx_seq_one_letter_code
_entity_poly.pdbx_strand_id
1 'polypeptide(L)'
;MDIVIVTYNSEKWIKRCLDSLLKAKALSSDLKLFFVDNHSSDQTVELLTAYEKKDDFSRFEIIQQEQNQGFGNANNLGASFGKDEIVCFLNVDTEVFEDTFKRLEEIIAESSKEIGAWEFRQLPYEHPKIYDPVTGITSWMSGAAFAVRREIFDKLQGFDKNIFMYAEDVDFSWRLRASDYKIKYCPTVKIMHYSYESIGAVKPAQYVNSLINNLLLRYRFGSFSDVMRGYFQFAIVFFLTSGPLSGSEKTIASGFCGTFFTYLFF
;
A
#
# COMPACT_ATOMS: atom_id res chain seq x y z
N MET A 1 -16.22 -9.38 -3.17
CA MET A 1 -14.79 -8.99 -2.95
C MET A 1 -14.67 -8.21 -1.65
N ASP A 2 -13.72 -8.58 -0.80
CA ASP A 2 -13.45 -7.86 0.45
C ASP A 2 -12.48 -6.70 0.19
N ILE A 3 -12.83 -5.50 0.65
CA ILE A 3 -12.00 -4.30 0.52
C ILE A 3 -11.60 -3.84 1.91
N VAL A 4 -10.30 -3.82 2.17
CA VAL A 4 -9.72 -3.37 3.44
C VAL A 4 -9.13 -1.98 3.27
N ILE A 5 -9.49 -1.07 4.16
CA ILE A 5 -9.04 0.32 4.17
C ILE A 5 -8.60 0.69 5.58
N VAL A 6 -7.33 1.02 5.74
CA VAL A 6 -6.79 1.51 7.03
C VAL A 6 -6.95 3.01 7.12
N THR A 7 -7.43 3.49 8.27
CA THR A 7 -7.57 4.90 8.58
C THR A 7 -6.73 5.30 9.80
N TYR A 8 -6.18 6.50 9.76
CA TYR A 8 -5.51 7.15 10.89
C TYR A 8 -5.54 8.66 10.68
N ASN A 9 -6.36 9.39 11.45
CA ASN A 9 -6.59 10.82 11.32
C ASN A 9 -6.90 11.19 9.86
N SER A 10 -7.95 10.58 9.32
CA SER A 10 -8.25 10.56 7.87
C SER A 10 -9.53 11.30 7.51
N GLU A 11 -10.08 12.15 8.40
CA GLU A 11 -11.38 12.81 8.23
C GLU A 11 -11.54 13.50 6.87
N LYS A 12 -10.48 14.13 6.37
CA LYS A 12 -10.50 14.84 5.09
C LYS A 12 -10.69 13.94 3.87
N TRP A 13 -10.41 12.62 4.00
CA TRP A 13 -10.43 11.66 2.90
C TRP A 13 -11.70 10.79 2.86
N ILE A 14 -12.32 10.54 4.03
CA ILE A 14 -13.42 9.58 4.18
C ILE A 14 -14.54 9.80 3.16
N LYS A 15 -15.04 11.04 3.06
CA LYS A 15 -16.13 11.34 2.15
C LYS A 15 -15.79 11.02 0.71
N ARG A 16 -14.62 11.44 0.25
CA ARG A 16 -14.16 11.28 -1.13
C ARG A 16 -13.94 9.80 -1.47
N CYS A 17 -13.28 9.07 -0.60
CA CYS A 17 -13.08 7.63 -0.74
C CYS A 17 -14.40 6.88 -0.84
N LEU A 18 -15.30 7.07 0.13
CA LEU A 18 -16.58 6.36 0.19
C LEU A 18 -17.54 6.73 -0.94
N ASP A 19 -17.63 8.00 -1.32
CA ASP A 19 -18.48 8.43 -2.44
C ASP A 19 -18.00 7.79 -3.76
N SER A 20 -16.70 7.56 -3.94
CA SER A 20 -16.16 6.86 -5.12
C SER A 20 -16.48 5.37 -5.10
N LEU A 21 -16.38 4.72 -3.94
CA LEU A 21 -16.75 3.31 -3.76
C LEU A 21 -18.24 3.07 -4.01
N LEU A 22 -19.11 3.98 -3.56
CA LEU A 22 -20.55 3.91 -3.84
C LEU A 22 -20.87 3.95 -5.33
N LYS A 23 -20.16 4.79 -6.10
CA LYS A 23 -20.30 4.83 -7.57
C LYS A 23 -19.82 3.55 -8.22
N ALA A 24 -18.66 3.05 -7.82
CA ALA A 24 -18.06 1.85 -8.39
C ALA A 24 -18.88 0.57 -8.09
N LYS A 25 -19.56 0.51 -6.94
CA LYS A 25 -20.45 -0.59 -6.56
C LYS A 25 -21.52 -0.89 -7.62
N ALA A 26 -22.02 0.13 -8.31
CA ALA A 26 -23.10 -0.04 -9.28
C ALA A 26 -22.72 -0.92 -10.49
N LEU A 27 -21.43 -1.06 -10.78
CA LEU A 27 -20.90 -1.79 -11.94
C LEU A 27 -20.13 -3.07 -11.59
N SER A 28 -19.94 -3.35 -10.30
CA SER A 28 -19.14 -4.49 -9.81
C SER A 28 -20.02 -5.50 -9.07
N SER A 29 -19.43 -6.67 -8.79
CA SER A 29 -20.03 -7.64 -7.88
C SER A 29 -20.08 -7.09 -6.44
N ASP A 30 -20.60 -7.88 -5.52
CA ASP A 30 -20.79 -7.48 -4.13
C ASP A 30 -19.47 -7.04 -3.46
N LEU A 31 -19.37 -5.74 -3.14
CA LEU A 31 -18.24 -5.15 -2.44
C LEU A 31 -18.52 -5.10 -0.93
N LYS A 32 -17.64 -5.68 -0.15
CA LYS A 32 -17.69 -5.68 1.32
C LYS A 32 -16.56 -4.82 1.86
N LEU A 33 -16.87 -3.88 2.72
CA LEU A 33 -15.93 -2.88 3.22
C LEU A 33 -15.54 -3.16 4.66
N PHE A 34 -14.23 -3.17 4.92
CA PHE A 34 -13.63 -3.31 6.24
C PHE A 34 -12.72 -2.14 6.51
N PHE A 35 -13.20 -1.16 7.26
CA PHE A 35 -12.40 -0.03 7.71
C PHE A 35 -11.73 -0.36 9.03
N VAL A 36 -10.39 -0.32 9.05
CA VAL A 36 -9.62 -0.50 10.28
C VAL A 36 -9.12 0.85 10.73
N ASP A 37 -9.74 1.39 11.75
CA ASP A 37 -9.30 2.64 12.36
C ASP A 37 -8.14 2.38 13.31
N ASN A 38 -7.01 2.93 12.95
CA ASN A 38 -5.73 2.72 13.64
C ASN A 38 -5.54 3.73 14.79
N HIS A 39 -6.61 3.95 15.58
CA HIS A 39 -6.66 4.87 16.72
C HIS A 39 -6.66 6.35 16.31
N SER A 40 -7.62 6.76 15.49
CA SER A 40 -7.81 8.16 15.10
C SER A 40 -8.31 9.01 16.27
N SER A 41 -7.86 10.27 16.31
CA SER A 41 -8.29 11.27 17.30
C SER A 41 -9.12 12.42 16.68
N ASP A 42 -9.29 12.41 15.37
CA ASP A 42 -10.12 13.34 14.60
C ASP A 42 -11.54 12.78 14.36
N GLN A 43 -12.30 13.35 13.44
CA GLN A 43 -13.68 12.92 13.14
C GLN A 43 -13.77 11.68 12.23
N THR A 44 -12.66 10.95 12.00
CA THR A 44 -12.62 9.79 11.09
C THR A 44 -13.70 8.75 11.43
N VAL A 45 -13.77 8.30 12.68
CA VAL A 45 -14.71 7.24 13.10
C VAL A 45 -16.16 7.72 13.05
N GLU A 46 -16.41 8.98 13.41
CA GLU A 46 -17.74 9.59 13.34
C GLU A 46 -18.25 9.61 11.89
N LEU A 47 -17.41 10.05 10.95
CA LEU A 47 -17.73 10.06 9.53
C LEU A 47 -17.98 8.65 8.97
N LEU A 48 -17.14 7.67 9.31
CA LEU A 48 -17.35 6.27 8.92
C LEU A 48 -18.70 5.73 9.42
N THR A 49 -19.02 5.98 10.70
CA THR A 49 -20.29 5.56 11.31
C THR A 49 -21.50 6.17 10.62
N ALA A 50 -21.37 7.40 10.12
CA ALA A 50 -22.44 8.06 9.36
C ALA A 50 -22.71 7.38 8.00
N TYR A 51 -21.68 6.80 7.37
CA TYR A 51 -21.83 6.01 6.13
C TYR A 51 -22.33 4.59 6.41
N GLU A 52 -21.86 3.94 7.46
CA GLU A 52 -22.35 2.61 7.87
C GLU A 52 -23.86 2.58 8.05
N LYS A 53 -24.42 3.61 8.69
CA LYS A 53 -25.86 3.76 8.92
C LYS A 53 -26.71 3.90 7.66
N LYS A 54 -26.10 4.21 6.51
CA LYS A 54 -26.84 4.29 5.22
C LYS A 54 -27.15 2.92 4.64
N ASP A 55 -26.47 1.86 5.13
CA ASP A 55 -26.64 0.47 4.70
C ASP A 55 -26.53 0.26 3.18
N ASP A 56 -25.61 1.03 2.57
CA ASP A 56 -25.41 1.03 1.13
C ASP A 56 -24.62 -0.19 0.62
N PHE A 57 -23.87 -0.89 1.50
CA PHE A 57 -23.06 -2.06 1.17
C PHE A 57 -23.59 -3.30 1.88
N SER A 58 -23.44 -4.48 1.27
CA SER A 58 -23.88 -5.76 1.86
C SER A 58 -23.14 -6.08 3.17
N ARG A 59 -21.94 -5.49 3.33
CA ARG A 59 -21.18 -5.53 4.56
C ARG A 59 -20.33 -4.26 4.65
N PHE A 60 -20.44 -3.57 5.77
CA PHE A 60 -19.64 -2.40 6.11
C PHE A 60 -19.26 -2.55 7.59
N GLU A 61 -17.99 -2.74 7.87
CA GLU A 61 -17.50 -2.91 9.24
C GLU A 61 -16.46 -1.87 9.59
N ILE A 62 -16.57 -1.31 10.80
CA ILE A 62 -15.60 -0.40 11.37
C ILE A 62 -14.91 -1.12 12.54
N ILE A 63 -13.61 -1.38 12.39
CA ILE A 63 -12.78 -2.09 13.35
C ILE A 63 -11.85 -1.06 14.00
N GLN A 64 -12.15 -0.69 15.24
CA GLN A 64 -11.35 0.30 15.97
C GLN A 64 -10.26 -0.38 16.79
N GLN A 65 -9.02 0.10 16.67
CA GLN A 65 -7.89 -0.38 17.46
C GLN A 65 -7.62 0.55 18.64
N GLU A 66 -7.15 -0.01 19.76
CA GLU A 66 -6.81 0.74 20.97
C GLU A 66 -5.53 1.58 20.81
N GLN A 67 -4.69 1.24 19.82
CA GLN A 67 -3.45 1.95 19.48
C GLN A 67 -3.09 1.77 18.03
N ASN A 68 -2.26 2.67 17.49
CA ASN A 68 -1.76 2.55 16.12
C ASN A 68 -0.77 1.38 16.01
N GLN A 69 -1.18 0.32 15.30
CA GLN A 69 -0.39 -0.91 15.08
C GLN A 69 0.46 -0.87 13.81
N GLY A 70 0.42 0.23 13.06
CA GLY A 70 1.04 0.37 11.75
C GLY A 70 0.17 -0.15 10.61
N PHE A 71 0.60 0.13 9.38
CA PHE A 71 -0.21 -0.11 8.19
C PHE A 71 -0.41 -1.60 7.90
N GLY A 72 0.67 -2.38 7.89
CA GLY A 72 0.60 -3.81 7.58
C GLY A 72 -0.24 -4.60 8.58
N ASN A 73 -0.06 -4.33 9.89
CA ASN A 73 -0.83 -5.02 10.94
C ASN A 73 -2.32 -4.69 10.89
N ALA A 74 -2.67 -3.42 10.64
CA ALA A 74 -4.06 -3.02 10.50
C ALA A 74 -4.72 -3.66 9.27
N ASN A 75 -4.01 -3.74 8.13
CA ASN A 75 -4.49 -4.45 6.96
C ASN A 75 -4.67 -5.95 7.20
N ASN A 76 -3.75 -6.60 7.93
CA ASN A 76 -3.90 -8.01 8.33
C ASN A 76 -5.17 -8.21 9.18
N LEU A 77 -5.41 -7.30 10.12
CA LEU A 77 -6.61 -7.35 10.95
C LEU A 77 -7.88 -7.23 10.10
N GLY A 78 -7.96 -6.22 9.23
CA GLY A 78 -9.12 -6.04 8.34
C GLY A 78 -9.36 -7.26 7.44
N ALA A 79 -8.31 -7.82 6.85
CA ALA A 79 -8.40 -9.01 6.02
C ALA A 79 -8.96 -10.24 6.78
N SER A 80 -8.72 -10.34 8.08
CA SER A 80 -9.19 -11.46 8.91
C SER A 80 -10.71 -11.47 9.13
N PHE A 81 -11.39 -10.34 8.94
CA PHE A 81 -12.85 -10.23 9.02
C PHE A 81 -13.56 -10.65 7.75
N GLY A 82 -12.88 -10.59 6.61
CA GLY A 82 -13.41 -10.98 5.31
C GLY A 82 -13.26 -12.49 5.02
N LYS A 83 -13.99 -12.98 4.00
CA LYS A 83 -13.96 -14.40 3.59
C LYS A 83 -13.97 -14.58 2.07
N ASP A 84 -14.09 -13.52 1.30
CA ASP A 84 -14.12 -13.62 -0.16
C ASP A 84 -12.77 -14.09 -0.71
N GLU A 85 -12.79 -14.75 -1.86
CA GLU A 85 -11.60 -15.29 -2.52
C GLU A 85 -10.54 -14.23 -2.86
N ILE A 86 -10.99 -13.00 -3.03
CA ILE A 86 -10.13 -11.85 -3.34
C ILE A 86 -10.25 -10.84 -2.21
N VAL A 87 -9.10 -10.43 -1.69
CA VAL A 87 -8.98 -9.27 -0.81
C VAL A 87 -8.28 -8.14 -1.54
N CYS A 88 -8.87 -6.95 -1.47
CA CYS A 88 -8.34 -5.72 -2.04
C CYS A 88 -7.92 -4.78 -0.91
N PHE A 89 -6.73 -4.22 -1.00
CA PHE A 89 -6.22 -3.21 -0.08
C PHE A 89 -6.22 -1.86 -0.78
N LEU A 90 -6.81 -0.85 -0.13
CA LEU A 90 -6.86 0.51 -0.64
C LEU A 90 -6.43 1.50 0.44
N ASN A 91 -5.64 2.49 0.07
CA ASN A 91 -5.43 3.64 0.93
C ASN A 91 -6.68 4.50 0.99
N VAL A 92 -6.94 5.11 2.16
CA VAL A 92 -8.09 6.00 2.35
C VAL A 92 -8.01 7.29 1.53
N ASP A 93 -6.81 7.75 1.17
CA ASP A 93 -6.55 8.91 0.30
C ASP A 93 -6.61 8.57 -1.19
N THR A 94 -7.46 7.61 -1.56
CA THR A 94 -7.72 7.22 -2.95
C THR A 94 -9.17 7.42 -3.34
N GLU A 95 -9.40 7.64 -4.64
CA GLU A 95 -10.71 7.53 -5.29
C GLU A 95 -10.64 6.45 -6.37
N VAL A 96 -11.58 5.55 -6.38
CA VAL A 96 -11.74 4.57 -7.45
C VAL A 96 -12.58 5.16 -8.59
N PHE A 97 -12.35 4.73 -9.83
CA PHE A 97 -13.22 5.04 -10.95
C PHE A 97 -14.42 4.07 -10.95
N GLU A 98 -15.50 4.47 -11.60
CA GLU A 98 -16.76 3.68 -11.60
C GLU A 98 -16.56 2.24 -12.11
N ASP A 99 -15.65 2.05 -13.07
CA ASP A 99 -15.36 0.75 -13.69
C ASP A 99 -14.16 0.00 -13.09
N THR A 100 -13.54 0.55 -12.03
CA THR A 100 -12.30 -0.02 -11.43
C THR A 100 -12.47 -1.48 -11.06
N PHE A 101 -13.47 -1.82 -10.24
CA PHE A 101 -13.65 -3.20 -9.76
C PHE A 101 -14.20 -4.13 -10.84
N LYS A 102 -15.09 -3.64 -11.72
CA LYS A 102 -15.55 -4.41 -12.87
C LYS A 102 -14.37 -4.86 -13.75
N ARG A 103 -13.46 -3.94 -14.08
CA ARG A 103 -12.25 -4.26 -14.85
C ARG A 103 -11.33 -5.22 -14.12
N LEU A 104 -11.20 -5.04 -12.80
CA LEU A 104 -10.42 -5.97 -11.97
C LEU A 104 -11.00 -7.38 -12.03
N GLU A 105 -12.31 -7.54 -11.88
CA GLU A 105 -13.00 -8.83 -11.94
C GLU A 105 -12.82 -9.52 -13.30
N GLU A 106 -12.93 -8.77 -14.40
CA GLU A 106 -12.67 -9.27 -15.75
C GLU A 106 -11.22 -9.79 -15.88
N ILE A 107 -10.24 -9.02 -15.42
CA ILE A 107 -8.81 -9.41 -15.43
C ILE A 107 -8.55 -10.64 -14.55
N ILE A 108 -9.15 -10.70 -13.35
CA ILE A 108 -9.00 -11.85 -12.46
C ILE A 108 -9.54 -13.12 -13.09
N ALA A 109 -10.72 -13.04 -13.72
CA ALA A 109 -11.37 -14.17 -14.39
C ALA A 109 -10.52 -14.74 -15.55
N GLU A 110 -9.77 -13.88 -16.26
CA GLU A 110 -8.86 -14.26 -17.35
C GLU A 110 -7.46 -14.68 -16.87
N SER A 111 -7.13 -14.41 -15.60
CA SER A 111 -5.80 -14.65 -15.05
C SER A 111 -5.57 -16.12 -14.73
N SER A 112 -4.39 -16.65 -15.09
CA SER A 112 -3.97 -17.98 -14.66
C SER A 112 -3.80 -18.06 -13.14
N LYS A 113 -3.78 -19.28 -12.60
CA LYS A 113 -3.57 -19.51 -11.16
C LYS A 113 -2.21 -19.04 -10.64
N GLU A 114 -1.24 -18.86 -11.52
CA GLU A 114 0.07 -18.32 -11.17
C GLU A 114 0.02 -16.83 -10.80
N ILE A 115 -1.00 -16.08 -11.26
CA ILE A 115 -1.18 -14.69 -10.86
C ILE A 115 -1.78 -14.67 -9.48
N GLY A 116 -0.96 -14.28 -8.51
CA GLY A 116 -1.34 -14.20 -7.10
C GLY A 116 -1.90 -12.85 -6.70
N ALA A 117 -1.45 -11.78 -7.37
CA ALA A 117 -1.87 -10.42 -7.05
C ALA A 117 -1.96 -9.53 -8.30
N TRP A 118 -2.76 -8.46 -8.18
CA TRP A 118 -3.03 -7.48 -9.24
C TRP A 118 -2.83 -6.07 -8.68
N GLU A 119 -1.94 -5.33 -9.28
CA GLU A 119 -1.66 -3.95 -8.92
C GLU A 119 -2.46 -2.99 -9.77
N PHE A 120 -3.04 -1.96 -9.14
CA PHE A 120 -3.81 -0.92 -9.79
C PHE A 120 -2.91 0.21 -10.29
N ARG A 121 -3.31 0.81 -11.40
CA ARG A 121 -2.68 2.02 -11.89
C ARG A 121 -3.06 3.22 -11.04
N GLN A 122 -2.06 3.91 -10.51
CA GLN A 122 -2.24 5.14 -9.75
C GLN A 122 -2.17 6.37 -10.65
N LEU A 123 -3.05 7.33 -10.44
CA LEU A 123 -3.08 8.63 -11.10
C LEU A 123 -3.01 9.73 -10.02
N PRO A 124 -2.47 10.93 -10.32
CA PRO A 124 -1.79 11.31 -11.55
C PRO A 124 -0.36 10.76 -11.67
N TYR A 125 0.21 10.25 -10.59
CA TYR A 125 1.59 9.77 -10.55
C TYR A 125 1.66 8.32 -10.14
N GLU A 126 2.47 7.54 -10.83
CA GLU A 126 2.81 6.17 -10.47
C GLU A 126 4.21 6.10 -9.87
N HIS A 127 4.41 5.14 -8.96
CA HIS A 127 5.78 4.79 -8.59
C HIS A 127 6.54 4.28 -9.81
N PRO A 128 7.79 4.72 -10.02
CA PRO A 128 8.64 4.14 -11.05
C PRO A 128 8.75 2.62 -10.84
N LYS A 129 8.37 1.85 -11.84
CA LYS A 129 8.48 0.40 -11.80
C LYS A 129 8.76 -0.19 -13.16
N ILE A 130 9.38 -1.35 -13.13
CA ILE A 130 9.62 -2.15 -14.31
C ILE A 130 8.54 -3.23 -14.37
N TYR A 131 7.87 -3.34 -15.51
CA TYR A 131 6.95 -4.41 -15.81
C TYR A 131 7.19 -4.89 -17.24
N ASP A 132 6.88 -6.15 -17.48
CA ASP A 132 6.91 -6.71 -18.83
C ASP A 132 5.74 -6.12 -19.65
N PRO A 133 5.98 -5.44 -20.79
CA PRO A 133 4.94 -4.72 -21.51
C PRO A 133 3.91 -5.64 -22.20
N VAL A 134 4.24 -6.93 -22.36
CA VAL A 134 3.35 -7.92 -23.01
C VAL A 134 2.47 -8.62 -21.98
N THR A 135 3.06 -9.07 -20.87
CA THR A 135 2.37 -9.87 -19.85
C THR A 135 1.83 -9.01 -18.69
N GLY A 136 2.37 -7.82 -18.51
CA GLY A 136 2.10 -6.96 -17.35
C GLY A 136 2.77 -7.44 -16.06
N ILE A 137 3.64 -8.46 -16.11
CA ILE A 137 4.28 -9.00 -14.91
C ILE A 137 5.26 -7.96 -14.33
N THR A 138 5.15 -7.71 -13.03
CA THR A 138 5.98 -6.76 -12.29
C THR A 138 6.67 -7.42 -11.09
N SER A 139 7.69 -6.75 -10.55
CA SER A 139 8.48 -7.27 -9.42
C SER A 139 7.90 -6.95 -8.05
N TRP A 140 7.06 -5.93 -7.95
CA TRP A 140 6.42 -5.51 -6.70
C TRP A 140 5.15 -4.70 -6.99
N MET A 141 4.29 -4.56 -5.99
CA MET A 141 3.06 -3.77 -6.03
C MET A 141 3.08 -2.73 -4.92
N SER A 142 2.46 -1.58 -5.19
CA SER A 142 2.33 -0.51 -4.20
C SER A 142 1.18 -0.77 -3.25
N GLY A 143 1.40 -0.53 -1.95
CA GLY A 143 0.38 -0.62 -0.91
C GLY A 143 -0.80 0.34 -1.07
N ALA A 144 -0.72 1.31 -2.01
CA ALA A 144 -1.81 2.25 -2.22
C ALA A 144 -3.09 1.60 -2.77
N ALA A 145 -2.96 0.65 -3.71
CA ALA A 145 -4.09 -0.10 -4.23
C ALA A 145 -3.65 -1.39 -4.95
N PHE A 146 -4.05 -2.52 -4.45
CA PHE A 146 -3.84 -3.82 -5.09
C PHE A 146 -4.87 -4.85 -4.59
N ALA A 147 -5.03 -5.92 -5.35
CA ALA A 147 -5.81 -7.08 -4.96
C ALA A 147 -4.93 -8.34 -4.89
N VAL A 148 -5.28 -9.28 -4.05
CA VAL A 148 -4.56 -10.54 -3.90
C VAL A 148 -5.53 -11.70 -3.69
N ARG A 149 -5.17 -12.91 -4.14
CA ARG A 149 -5.91 -14.11 -3.78
C ARG A 149 -5.79 -14.36 -2.28
N ARG A 150 -6.91 -14.51 -1.61
CA ARG A 150 -6.96 -14.73 -0.15
C ARG A 150 -6.12 -15.93 0.27
N GLU A 151 -6.26 -17.07 -0.44
CA GLU A 151 -5.47 -18.27 -0.14
C GLU A 151 -3.96 -18.04 -0.12
N ILE A 152 -3.47 -17.12 -0.99
CA ILE A 152 -2.05 -16.76 -1.05
C ILE A 152 -1.70 -15.80 0.08
N PHE A 153 -2.56 -14.81 0.34
CA PHE A 153 -2.38 -13.88 1.45
C PHE A 153 -2.28 -14.63 2.78
N ASP A 154 -3.18 -15.56 3.02
CA ASP A 154 -3.22 -16.36 4.25
C ASP A 154 -2.04 -17.35 4.34
N LYS A 155 -1.68 -18.02 3.22
CA LYS A 155 -0.51 -18.91 3.13
C LYS A 155 0.78 -18.17 3.48
N LEU A 156 0.92 -16.94 3.04
CA LEU A 156 2.06 -16.07 3.33
C LEU A 156 1.96 -15.33 4.67
N GLN A 157 0.90 -15.57 5.45
CA GLN A 157 0.65 -14.94 6.75
C GLN A 157 0.50 -13.41 6.67
N GLY A 158 0.01 -12.91 5.54
CA GLY A 158 -0.21 -11.48 5.33
C GLY A 158 1.07 -10.64 5.31
N PHE A 159 0.95 -9.38 5.71
CA PHE A 159 2.08 -8.47 5.87
C PHE A 159 2.92 -8.81 7.10
N ASP A 160 4.23 -8.55 7.05
CA ASP A 160 5.12 -8.77 8.19
C ASP A 160 4.78 -7.85 9.36
N LYS A 161 4.52 -8.47 10.52
CA LYS A 161 4.11 -7.76 11.74
C LYS A 161 5.21 -6.86 12.33
N ASN A 162 6.47 -7.07 11.94
CA ASN A 162 7.60 -6.27 12.41
C ASN A 162 7.82 -5.00 11.57
N ILE A 163 7.14 -4.86 10.43
CA ILE A 163 7.17 -3.66 9.60
C ILE A 163 6.00 -2.77 9.99
N PHE A 164 6.30 -1.68 10.70
CA PHE A 164 5.27 -0.75 11.15
C PHE A 164 4.62 0.00 9.98
N MET A 165 5.44 0.55 9.07
CA MET A 165 4.99 1.33 7.92
C MET A 165 6.14 1.47 6.90
N TYR A 166 5.81 1.45 5.61
CA TYR A 166 6.69 1.49 4.44
C TYR A 166 7.52 0.23 4.24
N ALA A 167 7.54 -0.25 3.01
CA ALA A 167 8.16 -1.49 2.54
C ALA A 167 7.46 -2.81 2.94
N GLU A 168 6.32 -2.77 3.65
CA GLU A 168 5.48 -3.96 3.89
C GLU A 168 4.92 -4.54 2.59
N ASP A 169 4.60 -3.68 1.63
CA ASP A 169 4.13 -4.02 0.29
C ASP A 169 5.24 -4.66 -0.55
N VAL A 170 6.46 -4.14 -0.46
CA VAL A 170 7.64 -4.72 -1.12
C VAL A 170 7.98 -6.08 -0.52
N ASP A 171 8.01 -6.18 0.82
CA ASP A 171 8.25 -7.45 1.52
C ASP A 171 7.24 -8.53 1.10
N PHE A 172 5.95 -8.18 1.13
CA PHE A 172 4.90 -9.10 0.73
C PHE A 172 5.02 -9.49 -0.74
N SER A 173 5.30 -8.53 -1.63
CA SER A 173 5.53 -8.77 -3.05
C SER A 173 6.66 -9.76 -3.30
N TRP A 174 7.78 -9.63 -2.57
CA TRP A 174 8.92 -10.50 -2.75
C TRP A 174 8.70 -11.88 -2.15
N ARG A 175 8.00 -12.01 -1.02
CA ARG A 175 7.57 -13.32 -0.47
C ARG A 175 6.60 -14.04 -1.41
N LEU A 176 5.68 -13.31 -2.03
CA LEU A 176 4.75 -13.85 -3.02
C LEU A 176 5.51 -14.42 -4.22
N ARG A 177 6.46 -13.67 -4.77
CA ARG A 177 7.31 -14.11 -5.88
C ARG A 177 8.24 -15.27 -5.50
N ALA A 178 8.81 -15.25 -4.30
CA ALA A 178 9.62 -16.36 -3.79
C ALA A 178 8.83 -17.66 -3.58
N SER A 179 7.48 -17.57 -3.58
CA SER A 179 6.56 -18.71 -3.52
C SER A 179 6.00 -19.09 -4.91
N ASP A 180 6.69 -18.71 -5.99
CA ASP A 180 6.39 -19.01 -7.38
C ASP A 180 5.09 -18.37 -7.93
N TYR A 181 4.54 -17.37 -7.24
CA TYR A 181 3.43 -16.58 -7.77
C TYR A 181 3.93 -15.33 -8.49
N LYS A 182 3.08 -14.80 -9.36
CA LYS A 182 3.35 -13.61 -10.17
C LYS A 182 2.44 -12.46 -9.75
N ILE A 183 2.93 -11.24 -9.91
CA ILE A 183 2.18 -10.00 -9.71
C ILE A 183 1.91 -9.40 -11.09
N LYS A 184 0.65 -9.08 -11.38
CA LYS A 184 0.24 -8.46 -12.64
C LYS A 184 -0.11 -6.99 -12.43
N TYR A 185 0.59 -6.10 -13.12
CA TYR A 185 0.21 -4.70 -13.23
C TYR A 185 -0.97 -4.55 -14.20
N CYS A 186 -2.01 -3.81 -13.78
CA CYS A 186 -3.28 -3.68 -14.48
C CYS A 186 -3.51 -2.22 -14.91
N PRO A 187 -3.02 -1.76 -16.06
CA PRO A 187 -3.07 -0.36 -16.46
C PRO A 187 -4.49 0.19 -16.69
N THR A 188 -5.48 -0.70 -16.86
CA THR A 188 -6.88 -0.34 -17.03
C THR A 188 -7.65 -0.26 -15.70
N VAL A 189 -7.13 -0.86 -14.63
CA VAL A 189 -7.68 -0.78 -13.26
C VAL A 189 -7.07 0.44 -12.59
N LYS A 190 -7.80 1.54 -12.55
CA LYS A 190 -7.27 2.86 -12.18
C LYS A 190 -7.80 3.34 -10.86
N ILE A 191 -6.98 4.08 -10.14
CA ILE A 191 -7.38 4.91 -8.99
C ILE A 191 -6.75 6.30 -9.10
N MET A 192 -7.38 7.29 -8.49
CA MET A 192 -6.75 8.56 -8.16
C MET A 192 -6.15 8.45 -6.77
N HIS A 193 -4.87 8.82 -6.58
CA HIS A 193 -4.16 8.75 -5.30
C HIS A 193 -3.59 10.13 -4.94
N TYR A 194 -3.97 10.64 -3.79
CA TYR A 194 -3.74 12.03 -3.37
C TYR A 194 -2.50 12.24 -2.48
N SER A 195 -1.63 11.24 -2.35
CA SER A 195 -0.41 11.31 -1.52
C SER A 195 0.54 12.47 -1.85
N TYR A 196 0.44 13.02 -3.05
CA TYR A 196 1.38 14.01 -3.59
C TYR A 196 0.79 15.43 -3.66
N GLU A 197 -0.09 15.81 -2.74
CA GLU A 197 -0.60 17.20 -2.68
C GLU A 197 0.51 18.25 -2.45
N SER A 198 1.70 17.83 -2.01
CA SER A 198 2.89 18.67 -1.90
C SER A 198 4.11 17.98 -2.51
N ILE A 199 4.48 18.38 -3.71
CA ILE A 199 5.71 17.93 -4.38
C ILE A 199 6.90 18.23 -3.48
N GLY A 200 7.60 17.20 -3.01
CA GLY A 200 8.89 17.31 -2.31
C GLY A 200 8.85 17.27 -0.78
N ALA A 201 7.71 17.16 -0.12
CA ALA A 201 7.65 17.03 1.34
C ALA A 201 7.81 15.56 1.78
N VAL A 202 9.04 15.12 2.01
CA VAL A 202 9.30 13.82 2.66
C VAL A 202 8.96 13.96 4.15
N LYS A 203 7.98 13.18 4.62
CA LYS A 203 7.65 13.12 6.05
C LYS A 203 8.82 12.48 6.81
N PRO A 204 9.34 13.05 7.92
CA PRO A 204 10.48 12.49 8.66
C PRO A 204 10.31 11.02 9.04
N ALA A 205 9.11 10.63 9.47
CA ALA A 205 8.79 9.24 9.81
C ALA A 205 8.89 8.30 8.59
N GLN A 206 8.50 8.75 7.41
CA GLN A 206 8.64 8.00 6.15
C GLN A 206 10.11 7.70 5.87
N TYR A 207 10.96 8.69 6.04
CA TYR A 207 12.38 8.56 5.79
C TYR A 207 13.05 7.53 6.70
N VAL A 208 12.83 7.64 8.01
CA VAL A 208 13.43 6.75 9.01
C VAL A 208 12.95 5.31 8.82
N ASN A 209 11.64 5.10 8.70
CA ASN A 209 11.08 3.76 8.53
C ASN A 209 11.54 3.12 7.22
N SER A 210 11.59 3.88 6.12
CA SER A 210 12.06 3.35 4.83
C SER A 210 13.53 2.93 4.89
N LEU A 211 14.39 3.66 5.60
CA LEU A 211 15.80 3.28 5.77
C LEU A 211 15.95 1.98 6.57
N ILE A 212 15.26 1.87 7.70
CA ILE A 212 15.30 0.69 8.56
C ILE A 212 14.76 -0.52 7.81
N ASN A 213 13.61 -0.37 7.17
CA ASN A 213 12.94 -1.47 6.47
C ASN A 213 13.70 -1.89 5.20
N ASN A 214 14.37 -0.95 4.51
CA ASN A 214 15.27 -1.31 3.41
C ASN A 214 16.41 -2.22 3.86
N LEU A 215 16.99 -1.96 5.03
CA LEU A 215 18.01 -2.83 5.59
C LEU A 215 17.44 -4.22 5.94
N LEU A 216 16.22 -4.27 6.51
CA LEU A 216 15.51 -5.52 6.78
C LEU A 216 15.26 -6.34 5.50
N LEU A 217 14.82 -5.68 4.41
CA LEU A 217 14.63 -6.34 3.12
C LEU A 217 15.94 -6.91 2.57
N ARG A 218 17.06 -6.18 2.70
CA ARG A 218 18.39 -6.67 2.29
C ARG A 218 18.86 -7.88 3.10
N TYR A 219 18.57 -7.92 4.41
CA TYR A 219 18.82 -9.09 5.23
C TYR A 219 18.02 -10.31 4.79
N ARG A 220 16.78 -10.09 4.41
CA ARG A 220 15.84 -11.17 4.09
C ARG A 220 16.05 -11.73 2.69
N PHE A 221 16.30 -10.88 1.72
CA PHE A 221 16.31 -11.24 0.29
C PHE A 221 17.63 -10.98 -0.43
N GLY A 222 18.50 -10.19 0.14
CA GLY A 222 19.75 -9.78 -0.50
C GLY A 222 20.93 -10.71 -0.21
N SER A 223 22.00 -10.50 -0.96
CA SER A 223 23.31 -11.11 -0.70
C SER A 223 24.03 -10.39 0.44
N PHE A 224 25.12 -10.97 0.95
CA PHE A 224 25.99 -10.31 1.93
C PHE A 224 26.46 -8.93 1.44
N SER A 225 26.80 -8.79 0.16
CA SER A 225 27.19 -7.50 -0.42
C SER A 225 26.06 -6.47 -0.40
N ASP A 226 24.80 -6.90 -0.56
CA ASP A 226 23.63 -6.00 -0.48
C ASP A 226 23.41 -5.50 0.94
N VAL A 227 23.59 -6.36 1.93
CA VAL A 227 23.53 -5.98 3.35
C VAL A 227 24.63 -4.96 3.66
N MET A 228 25.88 -5.21 3.24
CA MET A 228 27.00 -4.27 3.46
C MET A 228 26.77 -2.92 2.77
N ARG A 229 26.22 -2.91 1.56
CA ARG A 229 25.81 -1.67 0.88
C ARG A 229 24.71 -0.94 1.67
N GLY A 230 23.76 -1.66 2.24
CA GLY A 230 22.71 -1.10 3.10
C GLY A 230 23.29 -0.39 4.32
N TYR A 231 24.23 -1.01 5.03
CA TYR A 231 24.94 -0.37 6.15
C TYR A 231 25.73 0.86 5.74
N PHE A 232 26.44 0.78 4.61
CA PHE A 232 27.19 1.93 4.10
C PHE A 232 26.25 3.10 3.78
N GLN A 233 25.13 2.84 3.14
CA GLN A 233 24.10 3.86 2.87
C GLN A 233 23.51 4.44 4.16
N PHE A 234 23.20 3.60 5.14
CA PHE A 234 22.72 4.04 6.45
C PHE A 234 23.76 4.94 7.15
N ALA A 235 25.03 4.57 7.13
CA ALA A 235 26.12 5.36 7.70
C ALA A 235 26.26 6.72 7.00
N ILE A 236 26.23 6.77 5.65
CA ILE A 236 26.28 8.03 4.90
C ILE A 236 25.14 8.96 5.33
N VAL A 237 23.91 8.44 5.35
CA VAL A 237 22.74 9.22 5.76
C VAL A 237 22.88 9.72 7.19
N PHE A 238 23.29 8.86 8.12
CA PHE A 238 23.50 9.22 9.52
C PHE A 238 24.51 10.33 9.67
N PHE A 239 25.68 10.25 9.02
CA PHE A 239 26.70 11.27 9.09
C PHE A 239 26.29 12.59 8.42
N LEU A 240 25.57 12.53 7.29
CA LEU A 240 25.08 13.72 6.61
C LEU A 240 23.96 14.44 7.40
N THR A 241 23.13 13.69 8.14
CA THR A 241 22.02 14.28 8.91
C THR A 241 22.40 14.67 10.34
N SER A 242 23.41 14.02 10.93
CA SER A 242 23.86 14.25 12.32
C SER A 242 25.09 15.14 12.43
N GLY A 243 25.75 15.45 11.31
CA GLY A 243 26.93 16.33 11.27
C GLY A 243 26.60 17.82 11.41
N PRO A 244 27.60 18.69 11.67
CA PRO A 244 27.47 20.15 11.77
C PRO A 244 27.34 20.81 10.39
N LEU A 245 26.47 20.28 9.51
CA LEU A 245 26.27 20.80 8.17
C LEU A 245 25.47 22.10 8.19
N SER A 246 25.85 23.07 7.32
CA SER A 246 25.11 24.31 7.12
C SER A 246 23.71 24.04 6.52
N GLY A 247 22.79 25.01 6.64
CA GLY A 247 21.41 24.87 6.14
C GLY A 247 21.31 24.53 4.65
N SER A 248 22.28 25.02 3.81
CA SER A 248 22.34 24.73 2.37
C SER A 248 22.72 23.26 2.07
N GLU A 249 23.60 22.68 2.88
CA GLU A 249 24.04 21.28 2.72
C GLU A 249 22.98 20.28 3.18
N LYS A 250 22.11 20.65 4.17
CA LYS A 250 20.94 19.86 4.54
C LYS A 250 19.92 19.77 3.40
N THR A 251 19.77 20.84 2.63
CA THR A 251 18.88 20.87 1.46
C THR A 251 19.43 19.99 0.33
N ILE A 252 20.75 19.97 0.11
CA ILE A 252 21.41 19.11 -0.87
C ILE A 252 21.32 17.64 -0.43
N ALA A 253 21.53 17.35 0.85
CA ALA A 253 21.39 16.00 1.39
C ALA A 253 19.94 15.48 1.28
N SER A 254 18.94 16.33 1.49
CA SER A 254 17.52 15.99 1.30
C SER A 254 17.17 15.76 -0.17
N GLY A 255 17.72 16.55 -1.10
CA GLY A 255 17.57 16.37 -2.55
C GLY A 255 18.26 15.11 -3.07
N PHE A 256 19.50 14.84 -2.60
CA PHE A 256 20.23 13.62 -2.92
C PHE A 256 19.50 12.37 -2.40
N CYS A 257 18.85 12.48 -1.24
CA CYS A 257 18.07 11.41 -0.65
C CYS A 257 16.79 11.10 -1.42
N GLY A 258 16.11 12.11 -1.96
CA GLY A 258 14.92 11.92 -2.82
C GLY A 258 15.26 11.15 -4.09
N THR A 259 16.38 11.52 -4.76
CA THR A 259 16.86 10.83 -5.96
C THR A 259 17.42 9.43 -5.64
N PHE A 260 18.04 9.25 -4.48
CA PHE A 260 18.57 7.96 -4.02
C PHE A 260 17.48 6.94 -3.70
N PHE A 261 16.32 7.38 -3.20
CA PHE A 261 15.17 6.50 -2.94
C PHE A 261 14.62 5.88 -4.22
N THR A 262 14.62 6.61 -5.32
CA THR A 262 14.16 6.11 -6.62
C THR A 262 15.05 4.97 -7.15
N TYR A 263 16.34 4.94 -6.79
CA TYR A 263 17.28 3.88 -7.19
C TYR A 263 17.49 2.76 -6.16
N LEU A 264 16.86 2.83 -4.97
CA LEU A 264 17.06 1.85 -3.90
C LEU A 264 16.14 0.62 -4.02
N PHE A 265 15.07 0.71 -4.80
CA PHE A 265 14.11 -0.36 -5.02
C PHE A 265 14.22 -1.03 -6.40
N PHE A 266 15.26 -0.71 -7.16
CA PHE A 266 15.54 -1.30 -8.47
C PHE A 266 16.88 -2.02 -8.51
#